data_09599ad275324f3c9e58713af79c8f4e
#
_entry.id   09599ad275324f3c9e58713af79c8f4e
#
_cell.length_a   1.000
_cell.length_b   1.000
_cell.length_c   1.000
_cell.angle_alpha   90.00
_cell.angle_beta   90.00
_cell.angle_gamma   90.00
#
_symmetry.space_group_name_H-M   'P 1'
#
loop_
_entity.id
_entity.type
_entity.pdbx_description
1 polymer ?
#
loop_
_entity_poly.entity_id
_entity_poly.type
_entity_poly.pdbx_seq_one_letter_code
_entity_poly.pdbx_strand_id
1 'polypeptide(L)'
;TAAVAVAGILASLKITKKPLKDNVFVFQGAGEASIGIATLLVMAMVETGISEADAIKRVWMVDSRGLIVKNRPSGGVTGHKMRFAQDHAPVDKLVDVIKKVKPTAIIGAAAVAGAFTEEILTTMANNNERPIVFALSNPTSKAECTAEQAYNVTKGKCVFASGSPFPAVTYNGKTFHPGQGNNAYIFPGIALATILCDIRSITEEVFLESAKLLANMVDDKSLSMGLVYPPLSRILQVSTDIAIGLINFAYKHKLAYHYPEPEDKRKFVESYQYDMSYKTFEPATYDWPDGLNSTECKV
;
A
#
# COMPACT_ATOMS: atom_id res chain seq x y z
N THR A 1 7.14 -0.27 1.73
CA THR A 1 6.10 -0.48 2.76
C THR A 1 5.07 0.65 2.77
N ALA A 2 5.50 1.93 2.76
CA ALA A 2 4.59 3.05 2.84
C ALA A 2 3.52 3.02 1.72
N ALA A 3 3.93 2.89 0.47
CA ALA A 3 3.03 2.89 -0.67
C ALA A 3 1.99 1.75 -0.63
N VAL A 4 2.41 0.52 -0.27
CA VAL A 4 1.45 -0.61 -0.17
C VAL A 4 0.45 -0.40 0.97
N ALA A 5 0.88 0.12 2.11
CA ALA A 5 -0.02 0.40 3.22
C ALA A 5 -1.04 1.50 2.86
N VAL A 6 -0.57 2.58 2.24
CA VAL A 6 -1.45 3.67 1.76
C VAL A 6 -2.42 3.17 0.69
N ALA A 7 -1.99 2.29 -0.24
CA ALA A 7 -2.88 1.66 -1.21
C ALA A 7 -4.02 0.90 -0.54
N GLY A 8 -3.73 0.07 0.47
CA GLY A 8 -4.75 -0.64 1.24
C GLY A 8 -5.69 0.29 1.99
N ILE A 9 -5.17 1.39 2.57
CA ILE A 9 -6.01 2.40 3.21
C ILE A 9 -6.95 3.06 2.18
N LEU A 10 -6.44 3.51 1.03
CA LEU A 10 -7.25 4.11 -0.04
C LEU A 10 -8.33 3.13 -0.55
N ALA A 11 -7.98 1.85 -0.71
CA ALA A 11 -8.97 0.81 -1.05
C ALA A 11 -10.01 0.62 0.06
N SER A 12 -9.60 0.68 1.35
CA SER A 12 -10.51 0.60 2.50
C SER A 12 -11.55 1.71 2.50
N LEU A 13 -11.19 2.92 2.01
CA LEU A 13 -12.14 4.04 1.91
C LEU A 13 -13.29 3.76 0.94
N LYS A 14 -13.07 2.92 -0.07
CA LYS A 14 -14.14 2.47 -0.98
C LYS A 14 -15.17 1.60 -0.24
N ILE A 15 -14.75 0.87 0.81
CA ILE A 15 -15.62 0.07 1.67
C ILE A 15 -16.31 0.93 2.72
N THR A 16 -15.54 1.80 3.41
CA THR A 16 -16.05 2.63 4.51
C THR A 16 -16.89 3.82 4.04
N LYS A 17 -16.76 4.20 2.76
CA LYS A 17 -17.41 5.38 2.13
C LYS A 17 -17.09 6.70 2.82
N LYS A 18 -16.04 6.73 3.65
CA LYS A 18 -15.61 7.94 4.36
C LYS A 18 -14.49 8.64 3.61
N PRO A 19 -14.58 9.94 3.32
CA PRO A 19 -13.51 10.69 2.65
C PRO A 19 -12.19 10.60 3.42
N LEU A 20 -11.06 10.56 2.71
CA LEU A 20 -9.74 10.44 3.34
C LEU A 20 -9.50 11.50 4.41
N LYS A 21 -9.82 12.76 4.10
CA LYS A 21 -9.67 13.91 5.00
C LYS A 21 -10.45 13.82 6.32
N ASP A 22 -11.47 12.97 6.40
CA ASP A 22 -12.30 12.82 7.60
C ASP A 22 -11.86 11.65 8.48
N ASN A 23 -10.80 10.95 8.08
CA ASN A 23 -10.23 9.86 8.85
C ASN A 23 -9.18 10.34 9.83
N VAL A 24 -9.09 9.64 10.97
CA VAL A 24 -8.06 9.84 11.99
C VAL A 24 -7.31 8.53 12.16
N PHE A 25 -6.00 8.60 12.12
CA PHE A 25 -5.10 7.45 12.11
C PHE A 25 -4.29 7.40 13.40
N VAL A 26 -4.27 6.24 14.06
CA VAL A 26 -3.35 5.96 15.18
C VAL A 26 -2.40 4.85 14.77
N PHE A 27 -1.11 5.13 14.90
CA PHE A 27 -0.04 4.19 14.63
C PHE A 27 0.50 3.59 15.93
N GLN A 28 0.57 2.27 16.00
CA GLN A 28 1.40 1.55 16.96
C GLN A 28 2.79 1.36 16.35
N GLY A 29 3.70 2.19 16.78
CA GLY A 29 5.04 2.34 16.24
C GLY A 29 5.27 3.74 15.66
N ALA A 30 6.49 4.26 15.84
CA ALA A 30 6.96 5.53 15.28
C ALA A 30 8.35 5.36 14.63
N GLY A 31 8.58 4.21 14.01
CA GLY A 31 9.75 3.92 13.19
C GLY A 31 9.57 4.40 11.75
N GLU A 32 10.58 4.19 10.91
CA GLU A 32 10.61 4.66 9.52
C GLU A 32 9.40 4.19 8.69
N ALA A 33 8.93 2.95 8.92
CA ALA A 33 7.74 2.45 8.21
C ALA A 33 6.49 3.28 8.54
N SER A 34 6.23 3.54 9.84
CA SER A 34 5.08 4.35 10.29
C SER A 34 5.19 5.79 9.79
N ILE A 35 6.39 6.38 9.87
CA ILE A 35 6.64 7.76 9.41
C ILE A 35 6.43 7.85 7.89
N GLY A 36 6.93 6.89 7.12
CA GLY A 36 6.73 6.85 5.67
C GLY A 36 5.26 6.70 5.28
N ILE A 37 4.49 5.82 5.96
CA ILE A 37 3.04 5.69 5.73
C ILE A 37 2.34 7.01 6.06
N ALA A 38 2.65 7.61 7.20
CA ALA A 38 2.06 8.87 7.64
C ALA A 38 2.37 10.02 6.69
N THR A 39 3.60 10.09 6.19
CA THR A 39 4.01 11.11 5.20
C THR A 39 3.18 11.01 3.93
N LEU A 40 3.06 9.80 3.35
CA LEU A 40 2.25 9.61 2.15
C LEU A 40 0.75 9.85 2.41
N LEU A 41 0.23 9.50 3.61
CA LEU A 41 -1.16 9.81 3.98
C LEU A 41 -1.40 11.32 4.06
N VAL A 42 -0.47 12.06 4.67
CA VAL A 42 -0.56 13.54 4.73
C VAL A 42 -0.55 14.13 3.32
N MET A 43 0.35 13.68 2.43
CA MET A 43 0.38 14.11 1.03
C MET A 43 -0.96 13.81 0.33
N ALA A 44 -1.49 12.60 0.49
CA ALA A 44 -2.78 12.22 -0.10
C ALA A 44 -3.94 13.07 0.45
N MET A 45 -3.92 13.43 1.74
CA MET A 45 -4.93 14.32 2.33
C MET A 45 -4.82 15.74 1.79
N VAL A 46 -3.61 16.27 1.62
CA VAL A 46 -3.38 17.61 1.04
C VAL A 46 -3.94 17.70 -0.37
N GLU A 47 -3.80 16.65 -1.17
CA GLU A 47 -4.44 16.58 -2.50
C GLU A 47 -5.97 16.67 -2.44
N THR A 48 -6.60 16.30 -1.31
CA THR A 48 -8.06 16.47 -1.12
C THR A 48 -8.46 17.90 -0.72
N GLY A 49 -7.49 18.82 -0.63
CA GLY A 49 -7.72 20.24 -0.40
C GLY A 49 -7.66 20.71 1.06
N ILE A 50 -7.20 19.85 2.00
CA ILE A 50 -6.93 20.30 3.37
C ILE A 50 -5.48 20.77 3.51
N SER A 51 -5.20 21.64 4.51
CA SER A 51 -3.84 22.08 4.80
C SER A 51 -2.97 20.93 5.32
N GLU A 52 -1.65 20.99 5.08
CA GLU A 52 -0.71 20.02 5.65
C GLU A 52 -0.80 19.97 7.18
N ALA A 53 -0.92 21.14 7.82
CA ALA A 53 -1.06 21.22 9.26
C ALA A 53 -2.32 20.50 9.78
N ASP A 54 -3.45 20.59 9.07
CA ASP A 54 -4.67 19.89 9.46
C ASP A 54 -4.60 18.40 9.13
N ALA A 55 -3.89 17.99 8.08
CA ALA A 55 -3.62 16.59 7.77
C ALA A 55 -2.74 15.96 8.88
N ILE A 56 -1.68 16.65 9.33
CA ILE A 56 -0.81 16.16 10.42
C ILE A 56 -1.58 15.96 11.73
N LYS A 57 -2.53 16.83 12.07
CA LYS A 57 -3.39 16.68 13.27
C LYS A 57 -4.23 15.40 13.26
N ARG A 58 -4.42 14.76 12.12
CA ARG A 58 -5.18 13.51 11.97
C ARG A 58 -4.31 12.26 12.12
N VAL A 59 -3.00 12.43 12.29
CA VAL A 59 -2.02 11.34 12.41
C VAL A 59 -1.43 11.34 13.81
N TRP A 60 -1.63 10.27 14.53
CA TRP A 60 -1.18 10.08 15.90
C TRP A 60 -0.26 8.86 15.98
N MET A 61 0.85 8.96 16.68
CA MET A 61 1.83 7.88 16.80
C MET A 61 2.10 7.54 18.24
N VAL A 62 2.21 6.24 18.53
CA VAL A 62 2.54 5.71 19.86
C VAL A 62 3.77 4.83 19.72
N ASP A 63 4.84 5.14 20.45
CA ASP A 63 6.03 4.30 20.54
C ASP A 63 6.12 3.60 21.93
N SER A 64 7.25 2.97 22.22
CA SER A 64 7.48 2.27 23.51
C SER A 64 7.42 3.18 24.75
N ARG A 65 7.43 4.50 24.57
CA ARG A 65 7.37 5.51 25.63
C ARG A 65 6.03 6.25 25.66
N GLY A 66 5.03 5.76 24.92
CA GLY A 66 3.71 6.36 24.82
C GLY A 66 3.51 7.26 23.59
N LEU A 67 2.51 8.13 23.67
CA LEU A 67 2.11 9.03 22.60
C LEU A 67 3.24 10.01 22.23
N ILE A 68 3.44 10.21 20.94
CA ILE A 68 4.38 11.21 20.40
C ILE A 68 3.74 12.60 20.55
N VAL A 69 4.20 13.36 21.53
CA VAL A 69 3.75 14.73 21.80
C VAL A 69 4.94 15.67 21.89
N LYS A 70 4.73 16.97 21.64
CA LYS A 70 5.79 18.00 21.56
C LYS A 70 6.62 18.07 22.85
N ASN A 71 5.95 18.05 24.00
CA ASN A 71 6.57 18.20 25.32
C ASN A 71 6.50 16.89 26.13
N ARG A 72 6.96 15.77 25.52
CA ARG A 72 6.95 14.47 26.19
C ARG A 72 8.02 14.41 27.29
N PRO A 73 7.64 14.18 28.58
CA PRO A 73 8.59 14.15 29.69
C PRO A 73 9.66 13.05 29.56
N SER A 74 9.30 11.90 28.96
CA SER A 74 10.22 10.77 28.72
C SER A 74 11.20 11.01 27.56
N GLY A 75 11.13 12.16 26.86
CA GLY A 75 11.98 12.50 25.75
C GLY A 75 11.81 11.56 24.54
N GLY A 76 12.84 11.49 23.67
CA GLY A 76 12.88 10.57 22.51
C GLY A 76 11.99 10.98 21.32
N VAL A 77 11.54 12.24 21.28
CA VAL A 77 10.85 12.83 20.14
C VAL A 77 11.86 13.69 19.37
N THR A 78 12.57 13.08 18.45
CA THR A 78 13.65 13.70 17.65
C THR A 78 13.54 13.33 16.18
N GLY A 79 14.22 14.08 15.32
CA GLY A 79 14.28 13.79 13.89
C GLY A 79 12.89 13.76 13.25
N HIS A 80 12.62 12.77 12.42
CA HIS A 80 11.37 12.65 11.66
C HIS A 80 10.11 12.53 12.51
N LYS A 81 10.24 12.06 13.78
CA LYS A 81 9.11 11.98 14.71
C LYS A 81 8.53 13.34 15.09
N MET A 82 9.37 14.39 15.11
CA MET A 82 8.95 15.75 15.47
C MET A 82 7.81 16.27 14.59
N ARG A 83 7.79 15.91 13.32
CA ARG A 83 6.74 16.30 12.37
C ARG A 83 5.35 15.88 12.84
N PHE A 84 5.25 14.70 13.47
CA PHE A 84 3.99 14.10 13.90
C PHE A 84 3.74 14.26 15.42
N ALA A 85 4.56 15.05 16.12
CA ALA A 85 4.38 15.31 17.53
C ALA A 85 3.14 16.19 17.75
N GLN A 86 2.13 15.63 18.41
CA GLN A 86 0.88 16.30 18.69
C GLN A 86 1.02 17.30 19.84
N ASP A 87 0.24 18.37 19.79
CA ASP A 87 0.08 19.30 20.90
C ASP A 87 -0.98 18.76 21.86
N HIS A 88 -0.56 17.81 22.69
CA HIS A 88 -1.44 17.08 23.59
C HIS A 88 -0.69 16.69 24.86
N ALA A 89 -1.42 16.44 25.95
CA ALA A 89 -0.84 15.87 27.15
C ALA A 89 -0.29 14.46 26.89
N PRO A 90 0.79 14.05 27.57
CA PRO A 90 1.33 12.71 27.44
C PRO A 90 0.28 11.63 27.77
N VAL A 91 0.32 10.53 27.03
CA VAL A 91 -0.52 9.33 27.24
C VAL A 91 0.36 8.10 27.02
N ASP A 92 0.46 7.23 28.02
CA ASP A 92 1.43 6.15 28.02
C ASP A 92 0.95 4.92 27.25
N LYS A 93 -0.34 4.59 27.34
CA LYS A 93 -0.89 3.35 26.78
C LYS A 93 -1.66 3.59 25.50
N LEU A 94 -1.45 2.70 24.52
CA LEU A 94 -2.16 2.74 23.23
C LEU A 94 -3.70 2.75 23.41
N VAL A 95 -4.22 1.92 24.32
CA VAL A 95 -5.67 1.84 24.59
C VAL A 95 -6.26 3.17 25.02
N ASP A 96 -5.52 3.92 25.87
CA ASP A 96 -5.98 5.23 26.35
C ASP A 96 -5.92 6.29 25.25
N VAL A 97 -4.92 6.20 24.36
CA VAL A 97 -4.86 7.05 23.15
C VAL A 97 -6.09 6.79 22.28
N ILE A 98 -6.43 5.52 22.00
CA ILE A 98 -7.58 5.16 21.17
C ILE A 98 -8.90 5.63 21.78
N LYS A 99 -9.07 5.51 23.11
CA LYS A 99 -10.27 6.00 23.82
C LYS A 99 -10.42 7.52 23.72
N LYS A 100 -9.30 8.27 23.78
CA LYS A 100 -9.30 9.75 23.71
C LYS A 100 -9.45 10.26 22.29
N VAL A 101 -8.66 9.72 21.35
CA VAL A 101 -8.56 10.20 19.96
C VAL A 101 -9.73 9.71 19.12
N LYS A 102 -10.32 8.55 19.45
CA LYS A 102 -11.40 7.88 18.71
C LYS A 102 -11.07 7.75 17.23
N PRO A 103 -9.93 7.10 16.87
CA PRO A 103 -9.51 7.01 15.48
C PRO A 103 -10.46 6.17 14.64
N THR A 104 -10.43 6.38 13.32
CA THR A 104 -11.14 5.55 12.35
C THR A 104 -10.29 4.39 11.84
N ALA A 105 -8.98 4.53 11.97
CA ALA A 105 -8.00 3.53 11.55
C ALA A 105 -6.88 3.36 12.58
N ILE A 106 -6.50 2.11 12.83
CA ILE A 106 -5.29 1.75 13.60
C ILE A 106 -4.33 0.98 12.71
N ILE A 107 -3.04 1.33 12.80
CA ILE A 107 -1.99 0.75 11.97
C ILE A 107 -0.84 0.31 12.88
N GLY A 108 -0.53 -0.98 12.88
CA GLY A 108 0.57 -1.56 13.62
C GLY A 108 1.79 -1.79 12.72
N ALA A 109 2.94 -1.26 13.12
CA ALA A 109 4.21 -1.42 12.41
C ALA A 109 5.41 -1.33 13.38
N ALA A 110 5.27 -1.93 14.56
CA ALA A 110 6.28 -1.90 15.63
C ALA A 110 6.86 -3.28 15.96
N ALA A 111 6.44 -4.33 15.29
CA ALA A 111 6.79 -5.72 15.57
C ALA A 111 6.49 -6.14 17.05
N VAL A 112 5.43 -5.57 17.64
CA VAL A 112 4.95 -5.89 18.98
C VAL A 112 3.73 -6.80 18.85
N ALA A 113 3.95 -8.09 19.04
CA ALA A 113 2.90 -9.11 18.93
C ALA A 113 1.75 -8.84 19.92
N GLY A 114 0.49 -8.98 19.45
CA GLY A 114 -0.70 -8.84 20.30
C GLY A 114 -0.97 -7.41 20.78
N ALA A 115 -0.34 -6.39 20.20
CA ALA A 115 -0.53 -5.00 20.61
C ALA A 115 -1.97 -4.50 20.41
N PHE A 116 -2.71 -5.07 19.45
CA PHE A 116 -4.13 -4.80 19.25
C PHE A 116 -4.96 -5.78 20.08
N THR A 117 -5.08 -5.47 21.37
CA THR A 117 -5.83 -6.28 22.33
C THR A 117 -7.33 -6.29 22.01
N GLU A 118 -8.06 -7.22 22.63
CA GLU A 118 -9.53 -7.29 22.52
C GLU A 118 -10.19 -5.97 22.94
N GLU A 119 -9.69 -5.32 24.00
CA GLU A 119 -10.20 -4.02 24.45
C GLU A 119 -10.04 -2.95 23.37
N ILE A 120 -8.89 -2.91 22.68
CA ILE A 120 -8.63 -1.97 21.59
C ILE A 120 -9.57 -2.23 20.42
N LEU A 121 -9.68 -3.49 19.97
CA LEU A 121 -10.53 -3.88 18.86
C LEU A 121 -12.03 -3.60 19.14
N THR A 122 -12.46 -3.89 20.37
CA THR A 122 -13.83 -3.57 20.85
C THR A 122 -14.07 -2.06 20.83
N THR A 123 -13.10 -1.27 21.33
CA THR A 123 -13.20 0.20 21.33
C THR A 123 -13.29 0.75 19.90
N MET A 124 -12.50 0.22 18.98
CA MET A 124 -12.56 0.58 17.57
C MET A 124 -13.93 0.28 16.94
N ALA A 125 -14.50 -0.90 17.24
CA ALA A 125 -15.81 -1.32 16.72
C ALA A 125 -16.98 -0.53 17.34
N ASN A 126 -16.83 -0.02 18.57
CA ASN A 126 -17.83 0.82 19.22
C ASN A 126 -17.80 2.26 18.69
N ASN A 127 -16.62 2.77 18.36
CA ASN A 127 -16.45 4.14 17.86
C ASN A 127 -16.75 4.29 16.37
N ASN A 128 -16.73 3.19 15.60
CA ASN A 128 -16.82 3.22 14.15
C ASN A 128 -17.79 2.13 13.64
N GLU A 129 -18.53 2.45 12.62
CA GLU A 129 -19.34 1.47 11.90
C GLU A 129 -18.46 0.44 11.18
N ARG A 130 -17.41 0.91 10.52
CA ARG A 130 -16.43 0.11 9.76
C ARG A 130 -14.99 0.55 10.12
N PRO A 131 -14.44 0.10 11.28
CA PRO A 131 -13.08 0.44 11.66
C PRO A 131 -12.06 -0.18 10.71
N ILE A 132 -10.97 0.55 10.39
CA ILE A 132 -9.84 0.05 9.63
C ILE A 132 -8.80 -0.46 10.63
N VAL A 133 -8.37 -1.73 10.48
CA VAL A 133 -7.38 -2.39 11.35
C VAL A 133 -6.29 -3.00 10.49
N PHE A 134 -5.12 -2.40 10.48
CA PHE A 134 -3.96 -2.87 9.72
C PHE A 134 -2.85 -3.36 10.65
N ALA A 135 -2.66 -4.69 10.71
CA ALA A 135 -1.61 -5.36 11.48
C ALA A 135 -0.43 -5.68 10.56
N LEU A 136 0.44 -4.69 10.29
CA LEU A 136 1.44 -4.77 9.22
C LEU A 136 2.78 -5.37 9.65
N SER A 137 2.95 -5.73 10.92
CA SER A 137 4.22 -6.32 11.39
C SER A 137 4.43 -7.74 10.86
N ASN A 138 5.68 -8.04 10.53
CA ASN A 138 6.14 -9.34 10.03
C ASN A 138 7.22 -9.91 10.97
N PRO A 139 7.34 -11.24 11.07
CA PRO A 139 6.45 -12.29 10.55
C PRO A 139 5.13 -12.40 11.31
N THR A 140 4.28 -13.38 10.99
CA THR A 140 2.97 -13.61 11.65
C THR A 140 3.05 -13.65 13.18
N SER A 141 4.14 -14.20 13.74
CA SER A 141 4.41 -14.21 15.19
C SER A 141 4.63 -12.83 15.80
N LYS A 142 4.82 -11.80 15.00
CA LYS A 142 4.97 -10.40 15.40
C LYS A 142 3.74 -9.55 15.09
N ALA A 143 2.71 -10.14 14.49
CA ALA A 143 1.49 -9.41 14.13
C ALA A 143 0.79 -8.84 15.39
N GLU A 144 0.27 -7.65 15.29
CA GLU A 144 -0.40 -6.94 16.36
C GLU A 144 -1.72 -7.61 16.79
N CYS A 145 -2.40 -8.30 15.85
CA CYS A 145 -3.50 -9.23 16.08
C CYS A 145 -3.62 -10.19 14.89
N THR A 146 -4.37 -11.27 15.08
CA THR A 146 -4.73 -12.15 13.96
C THR A 146 -5.99 -11.66 13.24
N ALA A 147 -6.19 -12.12 12.01
CA ALA A 147 -7.43 -11.83 11.27
C ALA A 147 -8.66 -12.37 12.01
N GLU A 148 -8.55 -13.57 12.59
CA GLU A 148 -9.62 -14.18 13.36
C GLU A 148 -10.01 -13.32 14.58
N GLN A 149 -9.02 -12.85 15.36
CA GLN A 149 -9.27 -11.93 16.47
C GLN A 149 -9.95 -10.64 15.99
N ALA A 150 -9.42 -10.02 14.92
CA ALA A 150 -9.97 -8.78 14.41
C ALA A 150 -11.43 -8.93 13.99
N TYR A 151 -11.76 -9.94 13.19
CA TYR A 151 -13.14 -10.12 12.71
C TYR A 151 -14.10 -10.57 13.83
N ASN A 152 -13.68 -11.49 14.71
CA ASN A 152 -14.55 -11.97 15.79
C ASN A 152 -14.86 -10.86 16.80
N VAL A 153 -13.85 -10.13 17.28
CA VAL A 153 -14.04 -9.08 18.28
C VAL A 153 -14.83 -7.90 17.72
N THR A 154 -14.57 -7.52 16.45
CA THR A 154 -15.31 -6.43 15.80
C THR A 154 -16.64 -6.87 15.21
N LYS A 155 -17.05 -8.13 15.42
CA LYS A 155 -18.30 -8.71 14.90
C LYS A 155 -18.39 -8.57 13.37
N GLY A 156 -17.30 -8.80 12.66
CA GLY A 156 -17.22 -8.69 11.20
C GLY A 156 -17.25 -7.26 10.65
N LYS A 157 -17.16 -6.24 11.52
CA LYS A 157 -17.24 -4.83 11.09
C LYS A 157 -15.93 -4.32 10.49
N CYS A 158 -14.78 -4.78 10.98
CA CYS A 158 -13.51 -4.18 10.56
C CYS A 158 -13.19 -4.44 9.08
N VAL A 159 -12.45 -3.50 8.49
CA VAL A 159 -11.67 -3.70 7.26
C VAL A 159 -10.27 -4.05 7.71
N PHE A 160 -9.86 -5.29 7.46
CA PHE A 160 -8.62 -5.83 7.97
C PHE A 160 -7.59 -6.06 6.86
N ALA A 161 -6.35 -5.68 7.13
CA ALA A 161 -5.20 -6.10 6.35
C ALA A 161 -4.00 -6.38 7.26
N SER A 162 -3.07 -7.21 6.78
CA SER A 162 -1.89 -7.63 7.53
C SER A 162 -0.64 -7.64 6.67
N GLY A 163 0.53 -7.58 7.30
CA GLY A 163 1.81 -7.76 6.61
C GLY A 163 2.09 -9.22 6.23
N SER A 164 1.59 -10.16 7.03
CA SER A 164 1.72 -11.60 6.85
C SER A 164 0.42 -12.22 6.36
N PRO A 165 0.44 -13.38 5.64
CA PRO A 165 -0.78 -14.03 5.19
C PRO A 165 -1.56 -14.62 6.37
N PHE A 166 -2.89 -14.46 6.34
CA PHE A 166 -3.82 -15.13 7.23
C PHE A 166 -4.88 -15.89 6.44
N PRO A 167 -5.41 -17.00 6.95
CA PRO A 167 -6.50 -17.72 6.32
C PRO A 167 -7.78 -16.89 6.31
N ALA A 168 -8.71 -17.26 5.43
CA ALA A 168 -10.05 -16.70 5.43
C ALA A 168 -10.77 -16.99 6.77
N VAL A 169 -11.57 -16.05 7.22
CA VAL A 169 -12.31 -16.12 8.49
C VAL A 169 -13.81 -16.07 8.21
N THR A 170 -14.56 -17.04 8.74
CA THR A 170 -16.02 -17.04 8.64
C THR A 170 -16.62 -16.54 9.96
N TYR A 171 -17.38 -15.46 9.88
CA TYR A 171 -18.12 -14.91 11.01
C TYR A 171 -19.60 -14.70 10.60
N ASN A 172 -20.52 -15.27 11.36
CA ASN A 172 -21.97 -15.15 11.12
C ASN A 172 -22.40 -15.53 9.69
N GLY A 173 -21.84 -16.60 9.14
CA GLY A 173 -22.17 -17.09 7.78
C GLY A 173 -21.55 -16.29 6.64
N LYS A 174 -20.80 -15.21 6.95
CA LYS A 174 -20.03 -14.44 5.96
C LYS A 174 -18.54 -14.76 6.05
N THR A 175 -17.94 -15.09 4.92
CA THR A 175 -16.49 -15.32 4.84
C THR A 175 -15.76 -14.06 4.43
N PHE A 176 -14.77 -13.69 5.23
CA PHE A 176 -13.87 -12.56 5.00
C PHE A 176 -12.51 -13.07 4.54
N HIS A 177 -11.92 -12.40 3.58
CA HIS A 177 -10.57 -12.69 3.09
C HIS A 177 -9.63 -11.57 3.53
N PRO A 178 -8.67 -11.84 4.46
CA PRO A 178 -7.70 -10.85 4.89
C PRO A 178 -6.82 -10.38 3.73
N GLY A 179 -6.70 -9.07 3.53
CA GLY A 179 -5.74 -8.53 2.58
C GLY A 179 -4.31 -8.63 3.11
N GLN A 180 -3.35 -9.04 2.27
CA GLN A 180 -1.94 -9.01 2.62
C GLN A 180 -1.26 -7.80 1.99
N GLY A 181 -0.78 -6.87 2.81
CA GLY A 181 0.00 -5.70 2.39
C GLY A 181 1.46 -6.08 2.10
N ASN A 182 1.69 -6.80 1.00
CA ASN A 182 3.03 -7.23 0.61
C ASN A 182 3.70 -6.20 -0.31
N ASN A 183 4.94 -5.85 -0.02
CA ASN A 183 5.73 -4.91 -0.83
C ASN A 183 5.88 -5.35 -2.29
N ALA A 184 5.75 -6.64 -2.58
CA ALA A 184 5.79 -7.19 -3.94
C ALA A 184 4.72 -6.60 -4.88
N TYR A 185 3.65 -6.00 -4.34
CA TYR A 185 2.70 -5.27 -5.16
C TYR A 185 3.25 -3.97 -5.76
N ILE A 186 4.27 -3.37 -5.13
CA ILE A 186 4.73 -2.01 -5.45
C ILE A 186 6.09 -1.99 -6.13
N PHE A 187 7.12 -2.62 -5.51
CA PHE A 187 8.49 -2.39 -5.94
C PHE A 187 8.80 -2.86 -7.36
N PRO A 188 8.21 -3.97 -7.90
CA PRO A 188 8.54 -4.37 -9.27
C PRO A 188 8.01 -3.37 -10.30
N GLY A 189 6.80 -2.84 -10.10
CA GLY A 189 6.23 -1.84 -11.00
C GLY A 189 7.01 -0.52 -10.98
N ILE A 190 7.42 -0.05 -9.79
CA ILE A 190 8.29 1.15 -9.69
C ILE A 190 9.64 0.89 -10.36
N ALA A 191 10.27 -0.28 -10.12
CA ALA A 191 11.55 -0.61 -10.71
C ALA A 191 11.48 -0.66 -12.25
N LEU A 192 10.47 -1.31 -12.81
CA LEU A 192 10.24 -1.35 -14.25
C LEU A 192 10.10 0.07 -14.83
N ALA A 193 9.22 0.89 -14.28
CA ALA A 193 9.05 2.26 -14.77
C ALA A 193 10.35 3.07 -14.67
N THR A 194 11.05 2.94 -13.54
CA THR A 194 12.32 3.66 -13.29
C THR A 194 13.39 3.30 -14.31
N ILE A 195 13.58 1.99 -14.57
CA ILE A 195 14.60 1.49 -15.49
C ILE A 195 14.22 1.82 -16.94
N LEU A 196 12.97 1.57 -17.33
CA LEU A 196 12.54 1.73 -18.73
C LEU A 196 12.45 3.18 -19.18
N CYS A 197 12.18 4.11 -18.27
CA CYS A 197 12.09 5.54 -18.57
C CYS A 197 13.29 6.36 -18.09
N ASP A 198 14.35 5.69 -17.60
CA ASP A 198 15.55 6.34 -17.07
C ASP A 198 15.21 7.43 -16.02
N ILE A 199 14.32 7.08 -15.08
CA ILE A 199 13.95 7.99 -13.99
C ILE A 199 15.10 8.05 -13.00
N ARG A 200 15.69 9.23 -12.82
CA ARG A 200 16.90 9.42 -12.00
C ARG A 200 16.62 9.67 -10.52
N SER A 201 15.39 10.03 -10.18
CA SER A 201 14.98 10.30 -8.81
C SER A 201 13.59 9.76 -8.55
N ILE A 202 13.46 8.83 -7.60
CA ILE A 202 12.17 8.29 -7.15
C ILE A 202 11.70 9.17 -6.01
N THR A 203 10.75 10.05 -6.29
CA THR A 203 10.21 11.01 -5.32
C THR A 203 9.05 10.41 -4.52
N GLU A 204 8.61 11.11 -3.46
CA GLU A 204 7.44 10.69 -2.67
C GLU A 204 6.16 10.66 -3.51
N GLU A 205 6.05 11.53 -4.53
CA GLU A 205 4.92 11.54 -5.46
C GLU A 205 4.85 10.24 -6.29
N VAL A 206 5.99 9.66 -6.68
CA VAL A 206 6.04 8.37 -7.37
C VAL A 206 5.49 7.24 -6.47
N PHE A 207 5.83 7.26 -5.17
CA PHE A 207 5.28 6.31 -4.21
C PHE A 207 3.79 6.53 -3.99
N LEU A 208 3.32 7.75 -3.88
CA LEU A 208 1.91 8.05 -3.73
C LEU A 208 1.11 7.64 -4.96
N GLU A 209 1.60 7.93 -6.16
CA GLU A 209 0.95 7.54 -7.41
C GLU A 209 0.88 6.00 -7.53
N SER A 210 1.95 5.28 -7.19
CA SER A 210 1.93 3.81 -7.17
C SER A 210 0.88 3.26 -6.20
N ALA A 211 0.69 3.91 -5.04
CA ALA A 211 -0.34 3.54 -4.08
C ALA A 211 -1.77 3.74 -4.63
N LYS A 212 -2.01 4.85 -5.31
CA LYS A 212 -3.31 5.13 -5.96
C LYS A 212 -3.60 4.14 -7.08
N LEU A 213 -2.61 3.84 -7.92
CA LEU A 213 -2.72 2.86 -8.99
C LEU A 213 -3.11 1.49 -8.41
N LEU A 214 -2.41 1.01 -7.38
CA LEU A 214 -2.71 -0.27 -6.74
C LEU A 214 -4.11 -0.28 -6.12
N ALA A 215 -4.50 0.78 -5.41
CA ALA A 215 -5.84 0.88 -4.79
C ALA A 215 -6.97 0.85 -5.83
N ASN A 216 -6.73 1.38 -7.04
CA ASN A 216 -7.69 1.38 -8.13
C ASN A 216 -7.83 0.04 -8.85
N MET A 217 -6.88 -0.88 -8.67
CA MET A 217 -6.96 -2.24 -9.23
C MET A 217 -7.82 -3.20 -8.41
N VAL A 218 -8.28 -2.78 -7.23
CA VAL A 218 -9.19 -3.60 -6.40
C VAL A 218 -10.60 -3.43 -6.91
N ASP A 219 -11.18 -4.52 -7.42
CA ASP A 219 -12.53 -4.54 -7.96
C ASP A 219 -13.61 -4.62 -6.85
N ASP A 220 -14.86 -4.29 -7.20
CA ASP A 220 -15.99 -4.25 -6.26
C ASP A 220 -16.28 -5.63 -5.65
N LYS A 221 -16.04 -6.73 -6.38
CA LYS A 221 -16.19 -8.09 -5.88
C LYS A 221 -15.19 -8.35 -4.75
N SER A 222 -13.93 -8.02 -4.95
CA SER A 222 -12.89 -8.12 -3.92
C SER A 222 -13.21 -7.25 -2.71
N LEU A 223 -13.62 -6.00 -2.91
CA LEU A 223 -14.03 -5.10 -1.83
C LEU A 223 -15.20 -5.65 -1.02
N SER A 224 -16.20 -6.28 -1.66
CA SER A 224 -17.34 -6.90 -0.98
C SER A 224 -16.95 -8.07 -0.07
N MET A 225 -15.86 -8.75 -0.36
CA MET A 225 -15.25 -9.83 0.44
C MET A 225 -14.29 -9.30 1.51
N GLY A 226 -14.10 -7.99 1.63
CA GLY A 226 -13.18 -7.35 2.57
C GLY A 226 -11.73 -7.27 2.08
N LEU A 227 -11.43 -7.70 0.84
CA LEU A 227 -10.11 -7.57 0.24
C LEU A 227 -9.83 -6.12 -0.13
N VAL A 228 -8.66 -5.62 0.29
CA VAL A 228 -8.18 -4.26 -0.03
C VAL A 228 -6.93 -4.27 -0.92
N TYR A 229 -6.60 -5.44 -1.44
CA TYR A 229 -5.55 -5.66 -2.44
C TYR A 229 -6.03 -6.61 -3.52
N PRO A 230 -5.51 -6.53 -4.75
CA PRO A 230 -5.77 -7.52 -5.78
C PRO A 230 -5.30 -8.93 -5.36
N PRO A 231 -5.85 -10.02 -5.93
CA PRO A 231 -5.33 -11.36 -5.68
C PRO A 231 -3.86 -11.49 -6.06
N LEU A 232 -3.05 -12.16 -5.22
CA LEU A 232 -1.61 -12.38 -5.48
C LEU A 232 -1.34 -13.14 -6.79
N SER A 233 -2.27 -13.95 -7.25
CA SER A 233 -2.17 -14.63 -8.56
C SER A 233 -2.06 -13.67 -9.73
N ARG A 234 -2.45 -12.39 -9.56
CA ARG A 234 -2.34 -11.33 -10.57
C ARG A 234 -1.10 -10.44 -10.40
N ILE A 235 -0.13 -10.84 -9.57
CA ILE A 235 0.99 -9.96 -9.16
C ILE A 235 1.80 -9.45 -10.36
N LEU A 236 2.02 -10.26 -11.40
CA LEU A 236 2.74 -9.84 -12.60
C LEU A 236 1.96 -8.77 -13.37
N GLN A 237 0.65 -8.98 -13.56
CA GLN A 237 -0.21 -7.98 -14.20
C GLN A 237 -0.25 -6.67 -13.41
N VAL A 238 -0.36 -6.76 -12.07
CA VAL A 238 -0.33 -5.59 -11.18
C VAL A 238 0.97 -4.81 -11.35
N SER A 239 2.11 -5.50 -11.41
CA SER A 239 3.41 -4.87 -11.63
C SER A 239 3.50 -4.16 -12.98
N THR A 240 2.98 -4.79 -14.05
CA THR A 240 2.91 -4.20 -15.40
C THR A 240 2.01 -2.95 -15.40
N ASP A 241 0.82 -3.05 -14.83
CA ASP A 241 -0.14 -1.94 -14.81
C ASP A 241 0.35 -0.76 -13.95
N ILE A 242 1.04 -1.01 -12.83
CA ILE A 242 1.72 0.03 -12.06
C ILE A 242 2.83 0.67 -12.89
N ALA A 243 3.66 -0.13 -13.57
CA ALA A 243 4.73 0.41 -14.40
C ALA A 243 4.18 1.33 -15.50
N ILE A 244 3.12 0.92 -16.21
CA ILE A 244 2.47 1.72 -17.24
C ILE A 244 1.93 3.04 -16.66
N GLY A 245 1.24 2.98 -15.52
CA GLY A 245 0.72 4.16 -14.85
C GLY A 245 1.82 5.13 -14.44
N LEU A 246 2.94 4.61 -13.88
CA LEU A 246 4.08 5.41 -13.48
C LEU A 246 4.86 5.98 -14.68
N ILE A 247 4.93 5.27 -15.80
CA ILE A 247 5.49 5.80 -17.06
C ILE A 247 4.68 7.01 -17.52
N ASN A 248 3.34 6.91 -17.54
CA ASN A 248 2.49 8.05 -17.86
C ASN A 248 2.71 9.23 -16.90
N PHE A 249 2.80 8.94 -15.60
CA PHE A 249 3.11 9.93 -14.58
C PHE A 249 4.46 10.60 -14.82
N ALA A 250 5.50 9.80 -15.11
CA ALA A 250 6.87 10.29 -15.30
C ALA A 250 6.99 11.23 -16.51
N TYR A 251 6.38 10.92 -17.66
CA TYR A 251 6.36 11.82 -18.81
C TYR A 251 5.58 13.09 -18.51
N LYS A 252 4.40 12.97 -17.91
CA LYS A 252 3.57 14.12 -17.53
C LYS A 252 4.32 15.09 -16.60
N HIS A 253 5.11 14.57 -15.65
CA HIS A 253 5.83 15.35 -14.65
C HIS A 253 7.31 15.60 -15.00
N LYS A 254 7.73 15.26 -16.24
CA LYS A 254 9.08 15.47 -16.74
C LYS A 254 10.16 14.77 -15.92
N LEU A 255 9.83 13.59 -15.38
CA LEU A 255 10.75 12.73 -14.64
C LEU A 255 11.43 11.68 -15.54
N ALA A 256 10.87 11.42 -16.73
CA ALA A 256 11.39 10.48 -17.69
C ALA A 256 12.49 11.12 -18.54
N TYR A 257 13.58 10.35 -18.77
CA TYR A 257 14.71 10.75 -19.63
C TYR A 257 14.84 9.87 -20.88
N HIS A 258 14.07 8.80 -20.98
CA HIS A 258 13.98 7.98 -22.19
C HIS A 258 13.14 8.68 -23.25
N TYR A 259 13.70 8.97 -24.43
CA TYR A 259 13.01 9.61 -25.56
C TYR A 259 13.33 8.90 -26.86
N PRO A 260 12.39 8.83 -27.83
CA PRO A 260 11.03 9.40 -27.76
C PRO A 260 10.13 8.66 -26.74
N GLU A 261 9.05 9.36 -26.31
CA GLU A 261 8.02 8.71 -25.46
C GLU A 261 7.38 7.52 -26.23
N PRO A 262 7.32 6.30 -25.64
CA PRO A 262 6.70 5.15 -26.28
C PRO A 262 5.21 5.40 -26.56
N GLU A 263 4.77 5.17 -27.79
CA GLU A 263 3.36 5.29 -28.18
C GLU A 263 2.48 4.25 -27.47
N ASP A 264 2.90 2.97 -27.53
CA ASP A 264 2.25 1.86 -26.80
C ASP A 264 3.08 1.46 -25.58
N LYS A 265 2.74 2.04 -24.44
CA LYS A 265 3.45 1.80 -23.18
C LYS A 265 3.29 0.38 -22.67
N ARG A 266 2.14 -0.27 -22.96
CA ARG A 266 1.94 -1.67 -22.57
C ARG A 266 2.89 -2.58 -23.33
N LYS A 267 2.89 -2.50 -24.67
CA LYS A 267 3.81 -3.27 -25.51
C LYS A 267 5.27 -2.99 -25.15
N PHE A 268 5.59 -1.73 -24.85
CA PHE A 268 6.93 -1.33 -24.42
C PHE A 268 7.34 -2.04 -23.12
N VAL A 269 6.51 -2.00 -22.08
CA VAL A 269 6.81 -2.67 -20.80
C VAL A 269 6.89 -4.19 -20.97
N GLU A 270 5.93 -4.80 -21.67
CA GLU A 270 5.88 -6.24 -21.91
C GLU A 270 7.07 -6.76 -22.70
N SER A 271 7.62 -5.96 -23.63
CA SER A 271 8.81 -6.33 -24.42
C SER A 271 10.08 -6.51 -23.58
N TYR A 272 10.14 -5.92 -22.37
CA TYR A 272 11.25 -6.06 -21.44
C TYR A 272 11.00 -7.09 -20.32
N GLN A 273 9.81 -7.67 -20.29
CA GLN A 273 9.50 -8.74 -19.34
C GLN A 273 9.96 -10.08 -19.89
N TYR A 274 10.36 -10.99 -18.99
CA TYR A 274 10.71 -12.35 -19.38
C TYR A 274 9.47 -13.06 -19.92
N ASP A 275 9.56 -13.54 -21.15
CA ASP A 275 8.55 -14.37 -21.79
C ASP A 275 8.77 -15.85 -21.40
N MET A 276 7.81 -16.41 -20.66
CA MET A 276 7.83 -17.81 -20.23
C MET A 276 7.30 -18.79 -21.28
N SER A 277 6.84 -18.30 -22.44
CA SER A 277 6.40 -19.15 -23.54
C SER A 277 7.59 -19.78 -24.24
N TYR A 278 7.40 -21.03 -24.72
CA TYR A 278 8.38 -21.63 -25.58
C TYR A 278 8.34 -20.96 -26.93
N LYS A 279 9.48 -20.45 -27.38
CA LYS A 279 9.65 -20.01 -28.78
C LYS A 279 9.81 -21.24 -29.66
N THR A 280 9.39 -21.14 -30.93
CA THR A 280 9.74 -22.16 -31.92
C THR A 280 11.25 -22.29 -32.03
N PHE A 281 11.75 -23.54 -32.06
CA PHE A 281 13.16 -23.85 -32.29
C PHE A 281 13.48 -23.94 -33.77
N GLU A 282 12.46 -23.81 -34.65
CA GLU A 282 12.67 -23.77 -36.07
C GLU A 282 13.37 -22.45 -36.43
N PRO A 283 14.43 -22.48 -37.24
CA PRO A 283 15.08 -21.28 -37.72
C PRO A 283 14.07 -20.45 -38.51
N ALA A 284 14.08 -19.13 -38.33
CA ALA A 284 13.31 -18.25 -39.17
C ALA A 284 13.77 -18.43 -40.62
N THR A 285 12.88 -18.91 -41.49
CA THR A 285 13.18 -18.93 -42.92
C THR A 285 13.11 -17.49 -43.40
N TYR A 286 14.23 -17.01 -43.89
CA TYR A 286 14.27 -15.72 -44.59
C TYR A 286 13.74 -15.95 -46.01
N ASP A 287 12.81 -15.11 -46.46
CA ASP A 287 12.45 -15.06 -47.85
C ASP A 287 13.69 -14.68 -48.65
N TRP A 288 14.02 -15.48 -49.64
CA TRP A 288 15.07 -15.12 -50.57
C TRP A 288 14.67 -13.81 -51.28
N PRO A 289 15.63 -12.87 -51.45
CA PRO A 289 15.35 -11.69 -52.25
C PRO A 289 14.86 -12.10 -53.64
N ASP A 290 13.78 -11.46 -54.12
CA ASP A 290 13.23 -11.69 -55.42
C ASP A 290 14.35 -11.59 -56.50
N GLY A 291 14.48 -12.60 -57.34
CA GLY A 291 15.51 -12.66 -58.38
C GLY A 291 16.72 -13.54 -58.05
N LEU A 292 16.86 -14.07 -56.80
CA LEU A 292 17.91 -15.04 -56.47
C LEU A 292 17.36 -16.48 -56.36
N ASN A 293 16.39 -16.83 -57.19
CA ASN A 293 15.94 -18.21 -57.32
C ASN A 293 17.07 -19.06 -57.87
N SER A 294 17.67 -19.87 -57.04
CA SER A 294 18.79 -20.78 -57.30
C SER A 294 18.43 -21.98 -58.19
N THR A 295 17.78 -21.73 -59.29
CA THR A 295 17.50 -22.81 -60.25
C THR A 295 18.62 -23.02 -61.28
N GLU A 296 19.78 -22.41 -61.12
CA GLU A 296 20.93 -22.70 -61.95
C GLU A 296 22.21 -22.99 -61.16
N CYS A 297 22.18 -24.00 -60.29
CA CYS A 297 23.39 -24.79 -60.05
C CYS A 297 23.50 -25.83 -61.18
N LYS A 298 24.03 -25.44 -62.28
CA LYS A 298 24.59 -26.40 -63.30
C LYS A 298 25.91 -26.88 -62.72
N VAL A 299 25.96 -28.15 -62.30
CA VAL A 299 27.18 -28.94 -62.10
C VAL A 299 27.81 -29.23 -63.43
#